data_9bfe8f483f02b0a4a7ea5dd1f5fc0036
#
_entry.id   9bfe8f483f02b0a4a7ea5dd1f5fc0036
#
_cell.length_a   1.000
_cell.length_b   1.000
_cell.length_c   1.000
_cell.angle_alpha   90.00
_cell.angle_beta   90.00
_cell.angle_gamma   90.00
#
_symmetry.space_group_name_H-M   'P 1'
#
loop_
_entity.id
_entity.type
_entity.pdbx_description
1 polymer ?
#
loop_
_entity_poly.entity_id
_entity_poly.type
_entity_poly.pdbx_seq_one_letter_code
_entity_poly.pdbx_strand_id
1 'polypeptide(L)'
;GAMSVYATDMDGDGDMDVVGAEYQDNDIAWFENNGSQSFTEHTIAGDFSYARSVYAVDIDGDGDMDVVGASNGDDDISWWENTSITPSLPTFTESTIEGGFGAAMSVYAVDMDGDGDMDVVGAAYSDDDIAWFENNGSQSFTERTIEGDFDGAYSVYAVDMDGDGDMDVVGAAAMDDDIAWFENNGSQSFTERTIEGDFDGAYGVDAVDMDGDGDMDVVGAAGVDDDIAWFENNGSQSFTERTIEGDFDGVRSVYAVDMDGDGDMDVVG
;
A
#
# COMPACT_ATOMS: atom_id res chain seq x y z
N GLY A 1 -13.35 -11.48 -7.19
CA GLY A 1 -13.62 -10.93 -5.86
C GLY A 1 -12.65 -9.82 -5.54
N ALA A 2 -13.06 -8.88 -4.69
CA ALA A 2 -12.22 -7.74 -4.30
C ALA A 2 -10.98 -8.21 -3.54
N MET A 3 -9.86 -7.55 -3.80
CA MET A 3 -8.55 -7.82 -3.19
C MET A 3 -8.06 -6.64 -2.35
N SER A 4 -8.36 -5.42 -2.78
CA SER A 4 -7.97 -4.18 -2.12
C SER A 4 -9.09 -3.17 -2.24
N VAL A 5 -9.25 -2.35 -1.22
CA VAL A 5 -10.17 -1.20 -1.21
C VAL A 5 -9.49 -0.01 -0.55
N TYR A 6 -9.80 1.19 -1.03
CA TYR A 6 -9.35 2.44 -0.45
C TYR A 6 -10.54 3.42 -0.36
N ALA A 7 -10.65 4.14 0.75
CA ALA A 7 -11.74 5.09 0.96
C ALA A 7 -11.22 6.54 0.85
N THR A 8 -11.86 7.32 -0.01
CA THR A 8 -11.55 8.74 -0.24
C THR A 8 -12.76 9.46 -0.81
N ASP A 9 -12.79 10.79 -0.73
CA ASP A 9 -13.74 11.64 -1.46
C ASP A 9 -13.22 11.83 -2.89
N MET A 10 -13.68 10.96 -3.82
CA MET A 10 -13.13 10.86 -5.18
C MET A 10 -13.64 11.97 -6.11
N ASP A 11 -14.85 12.49 -5.89
CA ASP A 11 -15.47 13.52 -6.73
C ASP A 11 -15.53 14.90 -6.07
N GLY A 12 -15.01 15.04 -4.86
CA GLY A 12 -14.94 16.30 -4.13
C GLY A 12 -16.28 16.81 -3.60
N ASP A 13 -17.27 15.93 -3.42
CA ASP A 13 -18.61 16.30 -2.94
C ASP A 13 -18.73 16.32 -1.41
N GLY A 14 -17.72 15.79 -0.71
CA GLY A 14 -17.59 15.76 0.76
C GLY A 14 -18.07 14.46 1.39
N ASP A 15 -18.53 13.50 0.62
CA ASP A 15 -18.91 12.17 1.07
C ASP A 15 -17.78 11.18 0.76
N MET A 16 -17.49 10.25 1.67
CA MET A 16 -16.44 9.26 1.44
C MET A 16 -16.91 8.17 0.48
N ASP A 17 -16.17 7.97 -0.58
CA ASP A 17 -16.33 6.94 -1.60
C ASP A 17 -15.40 5.75 -1.34
N VAL A 18 -15.47 4.74 -2.20
CA VAL A 18 -14.60 3.58 -2.15
C VAL A 18 -14.04 3.28 -3.54
N VAL A 19 -12.73 3.12 -3.64
CA VAL A 19 -12.07 2.55 -4.82
C VAL A 19 -11.70 1.11 -4.52
N GLY A 20 -11.88 0.20 -5.48
CA GLY A 20 -11.63 -1.22 -5.28
C GLY A 20 -10.93 -1.88 -6.46
N ALA A 21 -10.04 -2.84 -6.16
CA ALA A 21 -9.41 -3.73 -7.12
C ALA A 21 -10.10 -5.10 -7.10
N GLU A 22 -10.53 -5.58 -8.29
CA GLU A 22 -11.22 -6.85 -8.46
C GLU A 22 -10.42 -7.85 -9.28
N TYR A 23 -9.90 -8.89 -8.61
CA TYR A 23 -9.02 -9.89 -9.19
C TYR A 23 -9.65 -10.72 -10.33
N GLN A 24 -10.91 -11.16 -10.18
CA GLN A 24 -11.56 -12.06 -11.15
C GLN A 24 -12.20 -11.33 -12.32
N ASP A 25 -12.68 -10.13 -12.07
CA ASP A 25 -13.34 -9.31 -13.09
C ASP A 25 -12.34 -8.45 -13.86
N ASN A 26 -11.08 -8.38 -13.37
CA ASN A 26 -9.98 -7.61 -13.95
C ASN A 26 -10.27 -6.10 -13.99
N ASP A 27 -10.94 -5.63 -12.94
CA ASP A 27 -11.44 -4.27 -12.89
C ASP A 27 -10.80 -3.47 -11.76
N ILE A 28 -10.63 -2.19 -11.99
CA ILE A 28 -10.61 -1.18 -10.95
C ILE A 28 -11.90 -0.40 -11.06
N ALA A 29 -12.63 -0.29 -9.94
CA ALA A 29 -13.90 0.39 -9.88
C ALA A 29 -13.94 1.40 -8.73
N TRP A 30 -14.67 2.47 -8.96
CA TRP A 30 -15.04 3.45 -7.96
C TRP A 30 -16.52 3.32 -7.61
N PHE A 31 -16.84 3.38 -6.33
CA PHE A 31 -18.19 3.31 -5.78
C PHE A 31 -18.54 4.66 -5.17
N GLU A 32 -19.25 5.50 -5.95
CA GLU A 32 -19.73 6.82 -5.56
C GLU A 32 -20.76 6.70 -4.43
N ASN A 33 -20.50 7.33 -3.30
CA ASN A 33 -21.45 7.48 -2.20
C ASN A 33 -22.26 8.76 -2.38
N ASN A 34 -23.56 8.67 -2.37
CA ASN A 34 -24.45 9.81 -2.57
C ASN A 34 -24.81 10.57 -1.27
N GLY A 35 -24.00 10.46 -0.23
CA GLY A 35 -24.27 11.07 1.08
C GLY A 35 -25.38 10.42 1.90
N SER A 36 -25.99 9.37 1.38
CA SER A 36 -27.05 8.61 2.08
C SER A 36 -26.68 7.14 2.22
N GLN A 37 -25.39 6.81 2.11
CA GLN A 37 -24.86 5.43 2.17
C GLN A 37 -25.44 4.53 1.07
N SER A 38 -25.70 5.12 -0.09
CA SER A 38 -26.09 4.39 -1.29
C SER A 38 -25.03 4.59 -2.34
N PHE A 39 -24.43 3.49 -2.76
CA PHE A 39 -23.28 3.47 -3.66
C PHE A 39 -23.70 3.19 -5.11
N THR A 40 -23.03 3.88 -6.03
CA THR A 40 -23.14 3.65 -7.48
C THR A 40 -21.78 3.25 -8.01
N GLU A 41 -21.68 2.14 -8.69
CA GLU A 41 -20.43 1.64 -9.27
C GLU A 41 -20.10 2.35 -10.58
N HIS A 42 -18.82 2.74 -10.72
CA HIS A 42 -18.22 3.30 -11.93
C HIS A 42 -16.91 2.57 -12.21
N THR A 43 -16.76 2.01 -13.41
CA THR A 43 -15.52 1.37 -13.82
C THR A 43 -14.47 2.42 -14.15
N ILE A 44 -13.29 2.32 -13.55
CA ILE A 44 -12.08 3.09 -13.87
C ILE A 44 -11.31 2.38 -14.97
N ALA A 45 -10.98 1.09 -14.75
CA ALA A 45 -10.33 0.22 -15.72
C ALA A 45 -11.08 -1.12 -15.78
N GLY A 46 -11.37 -1.63 -16.97
CA GLY A 46 -12.13 -2.87 -17.20
C GLY A 46 -11.31 -4.01 -17.80
N ASP A 47 -10.01 -3.86 -17.94
CA ASP A 47 -9.07 -4.83 -18.52
C ASP A 47 -7.69 -4.84 -17.80
N PHE A 48 -7.66 -4.48 -16.52
CA PHE A 48 -6.46 -4.51 -15.68
C PHE A 48 -6.34 -5.89 -15.00
N SER A 49 -5.62 -6.78 -15.64
CA SER A 49 -5.65 -8.22 -15.42
C SER A 49 -5.21 -8.65 -14.02
N TYR A 50 -6.11 -9.29 -13.26
CA TYR A 50 -5.85 -9.70 -11.90
C TYR A 50 -5.43 -8.54 -10.98
N ALA A 51 -6.21 -7.46 -10.99
CA ALA A 51 -5.99 -6.30 -10.12
C ALA A 51 -5.85 -6.73 -8.65
N ARG A 52 -4.79 -6.25 -7.98
CA ARG A 52 -4.39 -6.67 -6.63
C ARG A 52 -4.50 -5.57 -5.59
N SER A 53 -3.99 -4.41 -5.91
CA SER A 53 -3.90 -3.28 -4.99
C SER A 53 -4.38 -2.01 -5.69
N VAL A 54 -5.01 -1.14 -4.93
CA VAL A 54 -5.34 0.23 -5.33
C VAL A 54 -5.02 1.20 -4.21
N TYR A 55 -4.60 2.39 -4.60
CA TYR A 55 -4.40 3.52 -3.72
C TYR A 55 -4.91 4.78 -4.42
N ALA A 56 -5.52 5.72 -3.69
CA ALA A 56 -5.98 6.98 -4.27
C ALA A 56 -5.23 8.16 -3.65
N VAL A 57 -4.69 9.03 -4.51
CA VAL A 57 -3.87 10.17 -4.14
C VAL A 57 -3.84 11.15 -5.32
N ASP A 58 -3.65 12.43 -5.06
CA ASP A 58 -3.38 13.46 -6.06
C ASP A 58 -1.91 13.33 -6.54
N ILE A 59 -1.70 12.58 -7.64
CA ILE A 59 -0.35 12.25 -8.17
C ILE A 59 0.29 13.44 -8.89
N ASP A 60 -0.52 14.24 -9.56
CA ASP A 60 -0.01 15.33 -10.41
C ASP A 60 -0.13 16.72 -9.78
N GLY A 61 -0.71 16.80 -8.58
CA GLY A 61 -0.82 18.03 -7.81
C GLY A 61 -1.89 18.98 -8.30
N ASP A 62 -2.88 18.51 -9.08
CA ASP A 62 -3.94 19.33 -9.64
C ASP A 62 -5.14 19.52 -8.68
N GLY A 63 -5.21 18.75 -7.61
CA GLY A 63 -6.19 18.82 -6.54
C GLY A 63 -7.31 17.80 -6.63
N ASP A 64 -7.36 16.98 -7.68
CA ASP A 64 -8.29 15.89 -7.87
C ASP A 64 -7.64 14.54 -7.43
N MET A 65 -8.43 13.61 -6.91
CA MET A 65 -7.90 12.29 -6.51
C MET A 65 -7.73 11.40 -7.73
N ASP A 66 -6.51 10.93 -7.94
CA ASP A 66 -6.15 9.92 -8.94
C ASP A 66 -6.15 8.52 -8.32
N VAL A 67 -5.97 7.50 -9.14
CA VAL A 67 -5.89 6.11 -8.70
C VAL A 67 -4.60 5.48 -9.19
N VAL A 68 -3.87 4.82 -8.29
CA VAL A 68 -2.72 3.96 -8.61
C VAL A 68 -3.12 2.51 -8.38
N GLY A 69 -2.70 1.60 -9.25
CA GLY A 69 -3.03 0.19 -9.14
C GLY A 69 -1.88 -0.75 -9.50
N ALA A 70 -1.90 -1.94 -8.89
CA ALA A 70 -1.01 -3.05 -9.19
C ALA A 70 -1.76 -4.20 -9.85
N SER A 71 -1.21 -4.74 -10.94
CA SER A 71 -1.73 -5.88 -11.68
C SER A 71 -0.78 -7.07 -11.60
N ASN A 72 -1.28 -8.19 -11.05
CA ASN A 72 -0.52 -9.44 -11.02
C ASN A 72 -0.47 -10.14 -12.39
N GLY A 73 -1.44 -9.88 -13.27
CA GLY A 73 -1.57 -10.59 -14.53
C GLY A 73 -0.98 -9.86 -15.74
N ASP A 74 -0.87 -8.56 -15.67
CA ASP A 74 -0.23 -7.73 -16.70
C ASP A 74 1.22 -7.41 -16.35
N ASP A 75 1.64 -7.71 -15.09
CA ASP A 75 2.95 -7.35 -14.53
C ASP A 75 3.16 -5.81 -14.52
N ASP A 76 2.07 -5.06 -14.26
CA ASP A 76 2.04 -3.60 -14.40
C ASP A 76 1.76 -2.89 -13.08
N ILE A 77 2.39 -1.72 -12.92
CA ILE A 77 1.90 -0.63 -12.09
C ILE A 77 1.41 0.47 -13.02
N SER A 78 0.16 0.87 -12.86
CA SER A 78 -0.46 1.95 -13.64
C SER A 78 -1.14 2.97 -12.74
N TRP A 79 -1.31 4.18 -13.24
CA TRP A 79 -2.12 5.20 -12.62
C TRP A 79 -3.18 5.73 -13.59
N TRP A 80 -4.29 6.18 -13.04
CA TRP A 80 -5.41 6.76 -13.78
C TRP A 80 -5.60 8.19 -13.31
N GLU A 81 -5.15 9.14 -14.16
CA GLU A 81 -5.34 10.57 -13.95
C GLU A 81 -6.83 10.90 -13.96
N ASN A 82 -7.32 11.51 -12.90
CA ASN A 82 -8.64 12.10 -12.85
C ASN A 82 -8.61 13.48 -13.50
N THR A 83 -9.20 13.61 -14.67
CA THR A 83 -9.16 14.85 -15.47
C THR A 83 -10.35 15.78 -15.22
N SER A 84 -11.08 15.60 -14.16
CA SER A 84 -12.33 16.31 -13.85
C SER A 84 -12.06 17.63 -13.13
N ILE A 85 -12.36 18.74 -13.71
CA ILE A 85 -12.15 20.09 -13.17
C ILE A 85 -13.39 20.71 -12.51
N THR A 86 -14.43 19.93 -12.20
CA THR A 86 -15.67 20.41 -11.53
C THR A 86 -16.39 19.21 -10.89
N PRO A 87 -17.34 19.42 -9.95
CA PRO A 87 -18.17 18.35 -9.42
C PRO A 87 -19.03 17.73 -10.55
N SER A 88 -18.42 16.83 -11.27
CA SER A 88 -19.00 15.95 -12.30
C SER A 88 -18.35 14.60 -12.14
N LEU A 89 -19.00 13.55 -12.62
CA LEU A 89 -18.41 12.21 -12.61
C LEU A 89 -16.96 12.24 -13.10
N PRO A 90 -15.99 11.77 -12.30
CA PRO A 90 -14.60 11.62 -12.69
C PRO A 90 -14.42 10.93 -14.03
N THR A 91 -13.47 11.40 -14.81
CA THR A 91 -13.02 10.75 -16.05
C THR A 91 -11.55 10.45 -15.95
N PHE A 92 -11.20 9.20 -16.17
CA PHE A 92 -9.86 8.69 -15.93
C PHE A 92 -9.10 8.46 -17.23
N THR A 93 -7.79 8.79 -17.21
CA THR A 93 -6.86 8.51 -18.31
C THR A 93 -5.73 7.65 -17.77
N GLU A 94 -5.58 6.45 -18.31
CA GLU A 94 -4.55 5.50 -17.89
C GLU A 94 -3.17 5.88 -18.40
N SER A 95 -2.17 5.72 -17.53
CA SER A 95 -0.74 5.80 -17.84
C SER A 95 0.00 4.70 -17.10
N THR A 96 0.79 3.88 -17.79
CA THR A 96 1.62 2.86 -17.16
C THR A 96 2.83 3.53 -16.51
N ILE A 97 3.07 3.25 -15.23
CA ILE A 97 4.25 3.65 -14.47
C ILE A 97 5.39 2.70 -14.78
N GLU A 98 5.16 1.39 -14.64
CA GLU A 98 6.08 0.32 -14.99
C GLU A 98 5.32 -0.87 -15.58
N GLY A 99 5.79 -1.39 -16.70
CA GLY A 99 5.15 -2.46 -17.49
C GLY A 99 5.96 -3.76 -17.53
N GLY A 100 6.63 -4.11 -16.47
CA GLY A 100 7.45 -5.30 -16.37
C GLY A 100 7.81 -5.63 -14.93
N PHE A 101 6.96 -5.21 -13.98
CA PHE A 101 7.12 -5.42 -12.55
C PHE A 101 6.42 -6.72 -12.15
N GLY A 102 7.14 -7.83 -12.25
CA GLY A 102 6.61 -9.20 -12.29
C GLY A 102 5.66 -9.57 -11.16
N ALA A 103 4.40 -9.79 -11.52
CA ALA A 103 3.33 -10.07 -10.57
C ALA A 103 3.19 -8.98 -9.49
N ALA A 104 2.98 -7.73 -9.89
CA ALA A 104 2.78 -6.61 -8.96
C ALA A 104 1.62 -6.91 -7.99
N MET A 105 1.88 -6.81 -6.67
CA MET A 105 0.98 -7.22 -5.60
C MET A 105 0.47 -6.06 -4.76
N SER A 106 1.29 -5.07 -4.51
CA SER A 106 1.00 -3.94 -3.64
C SER A 106 1.55 -2.65 -4.25
N VAL A 107 0.82 -1.56 -4.04
CA VAL A 107 1.27 -0.19 -4.32
C VAL A 107 0.92 0.72 -3.16
N TYR A 108 1.79 1.68 -2.90
CA TYR A 108 1.60 2.78 -1.96
C TYR A 108 2.17 4.06 -2.57
N ALA A 109 1.50 5.19 -2.37
CA ALA A 109 1.98 6.47 -2.90
C ALA A 109 2.38 7.42 -1.78
N VAL A 110 3.57 8.03 -1.92
CA VAL A 110 4.18 8.92 -0.93
C VAL A 110 5.25 9.77 -1.62
N ASP A 111 5.53 10.97 -1.10
CA ASP A 111 6.72 11.75 -1.47
C ASP A 111 7.94 11.10 -0.79
N MET A 112 8.64 10.22 -1.54
CA MET A 112 9.69 9.34 -1.00
C MET A 112 11.02 10.06 -0.80
N ASP A 113 11.29 11.09 -1.60
CA ASP A 113 12.57 11.83 -1.54
C ASP A 113 12.45 13.26 -1.02
N GLY A 114 11.22 13.69 -0.67
CA GLY A 114 10.95 14.99 -0.06
C GLY A 114 10.99 16.16 -1.05
N ASP A 115 10.81 15.89 -2.35
CA ASP A 115 10.84 16.93 -3.39
C ASP A 115 9.47 17.58 -3.62
N GLY A 116 8.41 17.02 -3.05
CA GLY A 116 7.03 17.52 -3.10
C GLY A 116 6.17 16.87 -4.17
N ASP A 117 6.71 15.97 -4.97
CA ASP A 117 5.98 15.20 -5.97
C ASP A 117 5.63 13.81 -5.40
N MET A 118 4.45 13.27 -5.69
CA MET A 118 4.07 11.95 -5.21
C MET A 118 4.75 10.87 -6.04
N ASP A 119 5.48 9.99 -5.37
CA ASP A 119 6.10 8.78 -5.90
C ASP A 119 5.21 7.55 -5.65
N VAL A 120 5.59 6.42 -6.19
CA VAL A 120 4.91 5.14 -5.97
C VAL A 120 5.91 4.10 -5.47
N VAL A 121 5.58 3.40 -4.39
CA VAL A 121 6.32 2.22 -3.91
C VAL A 121 5.54 0.97 -4.30
N GLY A 122 6.22 -0.07 -4.77
CA GLY A 122 5.61 -1.30 -5.22
C GLY A 122 6.31 -2.55 -4.70
N ALA A 123 5.55 -3.64 -4.59
CA ALA A 123 6.05 -4.99 -4.33
C ALA A 123 5.74 -5.91 -5.50
N ALA A 124 6.74 -6.63 -6.01
CA ALA A 124 6.66 -7.58 -7.12
C ALA A 124 6.96 -9.00 -6.64
N TYR A 125 5.94 -9.86 -6.64
CA TYR A 125 6.03 -11.22 -6.11
C TYR A 125 6.93 -12.15 -6.96
N SER A 126 6.95 -11.99 -8.27
CA SER A 126 7.70 -12.88 -9.17
C SER A 126 9.10 -12.38 -9.50
N ASP A 127 9.34 -11.09 -9.31
CA ASP A 127 10.67 -10.51 -9.47
C ASP A 127 11.42 -10.45 -8.15
N ASP A 128 10.72 -10.75 -7.03
CA ASP A 128 11.26 -10.70 -5.67
C ASP A 128 11.76 -9.29 -5.29
N ASP A 129 11.13 -8.26 -5.90
CA ASP A 129 11.54 -6.87 -5.79
C ASP A 129 10.62 -6.02 -4.91
N ILE A 130 11.22 -5.13 -4.13
CA ILE A 130 10.61 -3.89 -3.67
C ILE A 130 11.30 -2.75 -4.40
N ALA A 131 10.51 -1.90 -5.05
CA ALA A 131 11.00 -0.73 -5.75
C ALA A 131 10.15 0.51 -5.48
N TRP A 132 10.73 1.68 -5.62
CA TRP A 132 10.00 2.92 -5.73
C TRP A 132 10.20 3.53 -7.11
N PHE A 133 9.18 4.22 -7.57
CA PHE A 133 9.11 4.84 -8.89
C PHE A 133 9.11 6.34 -8.66
N GLU A 134 10.31 6.94 -8.81
CA GLU A 134 10.56 8.37 -8.62
C GLU A 134 9.81 9.17 -9.69
N ASN A 135 8.86 10.00 -9.26
CA ASN A 135 8.17 10.97 -10.10
C ASN A 135 9.02 12.25 -10.20
N ASN A 136 9.23 12.77 -11.37
CA ASN A 136 10.01 13.98 -11.59
C ASN A 136 9.17 15.27 -11.63
N GLY A 137 7.96 15.25 -11.09
CA GLY A 137 7.00 16.36 -11.11
C GLY A 137 6.39 16.66 -12.48
N SER A 138 6.56 15.74 -13.43
CA SER A 138 5.94 15.81 -14.75
C SER A 138 5.37 14.44 -15.16
N GLN A 139 5.02 13.65 -14.14
CA GLN A 139 4.46 12.30 -14.26
C GLN A 139 5.31 11.37 -15.14
N SER A 140 6.64 11.55 -15.05
CA SER A 140 7.61 10.64 -15.66
C SER A 140 8.36 9.91 -14.57
N PHE A 141 8.08 8.64 -14.45
CA PHE A 141 8.57 7.78 -13.39
C PHE A 141 9.90 7.12 -13.74
N THR A 142 10.75 6.94 -12.74
CA THR A 142 12.03 6.23 -12.85
C THR A 142 12.10 5.18 -11.76
N GLU A 143 12.19 3.92 -12.14
CA GLU A 143 12.34 2.82 -11.20
C GLU A 143 13.67 2.90 -10.43
N ARG A 144 13.56 2.66 -9.11
CA ARG A 144 14.65 2.61 -8.13
C ARG A 144 14.44 1.37 -7.27
N THR A 145 15.23 0.34 -7.45
CA THR A 145 15.17 -0.85 -6.61
C THR A 145 15.57 -0.50 -5.17
N ILE A 146 14.72 -0.85 -4.22
CA ILE A 146 14.97 -0.78 -2.78
C ILE A 146 15.63 -2.08 -2.33
N GLU A 147 15.01 -3.23 -2.66
CA GLU A 147 15.54 -4.58 -2.44
C GLU A 147 15.16 -5.47 -3.63
N GLY A 148 16.10 -6.29 -4.11
CA GLY A 148 15.96 -7.14 -5.30
C GLY A 148 16.14 -8.63 -5.03
N ASP A 149 15.96 -9.08 -3.80
CA ASP A 149 16.14 -10.48 -3.36
C ASP A 149 15.23 -10.75 -2.15
N PHE A 150 14.00 -10.17 -2.17
CA PHE A 150 12.98 -10.29 -1.12
C PHE A 150 11.89 -11.26 -1.61
N ASP A 151 12.20 -12.58 -1.50
CA ASP A 151 11.47 -13.67 -2.17
C ASP A 151 9.96 -13.62 -1.89
N GLY A 152 9.19 -13.37 -2.98
CA GLY A 152 7.73 -13.26 -2.89
C GLY A 152 7.24 -12.00 -2.22
N ALA A 153 7.88 -10.84 -2.49
CA ALA A 153 7.42 -9.53 -2.02
C ALA A 153 5.92 -9.33 -2.27
N TYR A 154 5.15 -9.08 -1.21
CA TYR A 154 3.68 -9.13 -1.28
C TYR A 154 3.00 -7.84 -0.87
N SER A 155 3.47 -7.20 0.18
CA SER A 155 2.90 -5.96 0.74
C SER A 155 4.00 -4.97 1.03
N VAL A 156 3.72 -3.68 0.80
CA VAL A 156 4.60 -2.57 1.16
C VAL A 156 3.80 -1.46 1.81
N TYR A 157 4.44 -0.78 2.74
CA TYR A 157 3.98 0.45 3.38
C TYR A 157 5.15 1.41 3.56
N ALA A 158 4.95 2.70 3.33
CA ALA A 158 6.00 3.70 3.50
C ALA A 158 5.70 4.63 4.67
N VAL A 159 6.68 4.81 5.54
CA VAL A 159 6.58 5.60 6.78
C VAL A 159 7.98 5.99 7.25
N ASP A 160 8.12 7.12 7.95
CA ASP A 160 9.34 7.46 8.71
C ASP A 160 9.38 6.58 9.98
N MET A 161 10.09 5.43 9.88
CA MET A 161 10.07 4.36 10.88
C MET A 161 10.93 4.68 12.09
N ASP A 162 11.99 5.47 11.93
CA ASP A 162 12.93 5.79 13.01
C ASP A 162 12.89 7.25 13.47
N GLY A 163 12.02 8.07 12.85
CA GLY A 163 11.80 9.46 13.24
C GLY A 163 12.88 10.41 12.79
N ASP A 164 13.68 10.05 11.77
CA ASP A 164 14.76 10.90 11.25
C ASP A 164 14.29 11.89 10.17
N GLY A 165 13.08 11.73 9.67
CA GLY A 165 12.41 12.60 8.71
C GLY A 165 12.49 12.12 7.27
N ASP A 166 13.14 11.00 7.01
CA ASP A 166 13.24 10.36 5.70
C ASP A 166 12.19 9.22 5.61
N MET A 167 11.56 9.02 4.45
CA MET A 167 10.60 7.94 4.27
C MET A 167 11.33 6.61 4.10
N ASP A 168 10.97 5.65 4.95
CA ASP A 168 11.39 4.26 4.90
C ASP A 168 10.31 3.38 4.26
N VAL A 169 10.61 2.12 4.06
CA VAL A 169 9.64 1.14 3.56
C VAL A 169 9.59 -0.08 4.49
N VAL A 170 8.39 -0.51 4.85
CA VAL A 170 8.13 -1.80 5.51
C VAL A 170 7.58 -2.75 4.46
N GLY A 171 8.11 -3.98 4.42
CA GLY A 171 7.72 -5.00 3.46
C GLY A 171 7.37 -6.33 4.13
N ALA A 172 6.47 -7.08 3.48
CA ALA A 172 6.19 -8.47 3.80
C ALA A 172 6.54 -9.36 2.60
N ALA A 173 7.30 -10.44 2.84
CA ALA A 173 7.71 -11.44 1.86
C ALA A 173 7.08 -12.79 2.17
N ALA A 174 6.23 -13.27 1.28
CA ALA A 174 5.44 -14.48 1.51
C ALA A 174 6.22 -15.78 1.30
N MET A 175 7.40 -15.73 0.69
CA MET A 175 8.26 -16.90 0.45
C MET A 175 9.51 -16.92 1.34
N ASP A 176 10.02 -15.74 1.72
CA ASP A 176 11.08 -15.63 2.72
C ASP A 176 10.52 -15.76 4.15
N ASP A 177 9.18 -15.67 4.29
CA ASP A 177 8.50 -15.67 5.58
C ASP A 177 8.94 -14.50 6.47
N ASP A 178 9.32 -13.37 5.82
CA ASP A 178 9.92 -12.22 6.48
C ASP A 178 8.98 -11.02 6.52
N ILE A 179 9.06 -10.29 7.64
CA ILE A 179 8.73 -8.86 7.69
C ILE A 179 10.03 -8.10 7.88
N ALA A 180 10.29 -7.16 6.99
CA ALA A 180 11.49 -6.32 7.05
C ALA A 180 11.17 -4.83 6.93
N TRP A 181 12.04 -4.02 7.47
CA TRP A 181 12.11 -2.59 7.31
C TRP A 181 13.34 -2.23 6.49
N PHE A 182 13.18 -1.40 5.49
CA PHE A 182 14.23 -0.88 4.62
C PHE A 182 14.50 0.57 5.01
N GLU A 183 15.52 0.77 5.87
CA GLU A 183 15.92 2.08 6.39
C GLU A 183 16.54 2.92 5.27
N ASN A 184 15.92 4.07 4.98
CA ASN A 184 16.44 5.10 4.09
C ASN A 184 17.43 6.01 4.88
N ASN A 185 18.57 6.28 4.32
CA ASN A 185 19.58 7.13 4.97
C ASN A 185 19.52 8.61 4.56
N GLY A 186 18.39 9.06 4.03
CA GLY A 186 18.19 10.42 3.50
C GLY A 186 18.90 10.73 2.20
N SER A 187 19.43 9.70 1.54
CA SER A 187 20.05 9.81 0.22
C SER A 187 19.54 8.71 -0.71
N GLN A 188 18.35 8.20 -0.42
CA GLN A 188 17.67 7.11 -1.13
C GLN A 188 18.57 5.87 -1.27
N SER A 189 19.31 5.56 -0.20
CA SER A 189 20.08 4.33 -0.07
C SER A 189 19.54 3.54 1.09
N PHE A 190 18.94 2.40 0.79
CA PHE A 190 18.20 1.58 1.72
C PHE A 190 19.08 0.51 2.37
N THR A 191 18.77 0.17 3.60
CA THR A 191 19.42 -0.91 4.36
C THR A 191 18.33 -1.79 4.95
N GLU A 192 18.27 -3.04 4.53
CA GLU A 192 17.34 -4.03 5.07
C GLU A 192 17.63 -4.32 6.55
N ARG A 193 16.54 -4.37 7.33
CA ARG A 193 16.51 -4.74 8.74
C ARG A 193 15.35 -5.69 8.98
N THR A 194 15.61 -6.95 9.17
CA THR A 194 14.58 -7.95 9.47
C THR A 194 13.92 -7.61 10.80
N ILE A 195 12.59 -7.49 10.80
CA ILE A 195 11.74 -7.34 11.98
C ILE A 195 11.40 -8.71 12.54
N GLU A 196 10.89 -9.61 11.68
CA GLU A 196 10.63 -11.02 11.98
C GLU A 196 10.98 -11.88 10.76
N GLY A 197 11.68 -13.00 10.97
CA GLY A 197 12.21 -13.88 9.94
C GLY A 197 11.69 -15.32 10.02
N ASP A 198 10.52 -15.54 10.60
CA ASP A 198 9.89 -16.86 10.78
C ASP A 198 8.37 -16.66 10.88
N PHE A 199 7.81 -15.74 10.03
CA PHE A 199 6.40 -15.39 10.00
C PHE A 199 5.76 -15.98 8.72
N ASP A 200 5.49 -17.30 8.76
CA ASP A 200 5.19 -18.14 7.60
C ASP A 200 4.05 -17.57 6.73
N GLY A 201 4.40 -17.19 5.49
CA GLY A 201 3.46 -16.57 4.57
C GLY A 201 3.07 -15.16 4.98
N ALA A 202 4.05 -14.30 5.24
CA ALA A 202 3.83 -12.87 5.48
C ALA A 202 3.19 -12.22 4.25
N TYR A 203 1.90 -11.88 4.36
CA TYR A 203 1.13 -11.32 3.24
C TYR A 203 0.77 -9.85 3.40
N GLY A 204 0.63 -9.36 4.61
CA GLY A 204 0.19 -8.00 4.86
C GLY A 204 1.01 -7.32 5.94
N VAL A 205 1.31 -6.05 5.73
CA VAL A 205 1.91 -5.16 6.73
C VAL A 205 1.21 -3.83 6.77
N ASP A 206 1.20 -3.24 7.97
CA ASP A 206 0.84 -1.86 8.24
C ASP A 206 1.76 -1.32 9.34
N ALA A 207 2.00 -0.01 9.37
CA ALA A 207 2.85 0.60 10.37
C ALA A 207 2.16 1.79 11.04
N VAL A 208 2.12 1.77 12.37
CA VAL A 208 1.43 2.75 13.19
C VAL A 208 2.00 2.73 14.61
N ASP A 209 1.92 3.83 15.34
CA ASP A 209 2.18 3.87 16.78
C ASP A 209 1.00 3.19 17.52
N MET A 210 1.14 1.87 17.79
CA MET A 210 0.07 1.02 18.35
C MET A 210 -0.22 1.30 19.81
N ASP A 211 0.78 1.67 20.60
CA ASP A 211 0.65 1.86 22.04
C ASP A 211 0.73 3.31 22.52
N GLY A 212 0.91 4.25 21.58
CA GLY A 212 0.92 5.68 21.85
C GLY A 212 2.21 6.18 22.51
N ASP A 213 3.32 5.44 22.35
CA ASP A 213 4.61 5.82 22.93
C ASP A 213 5.44 6.76 22.03
N GLY A 214 5.04 6.91 20.78
CA GLY A 214 5.62 7.81 19.78
C GLY A 214 6.57 7.13 18.81
N ASP A 215 6.82 5.83 18.97
CA ASP A 215 7.64 5.03 18.07
C ASP A 215 6.73 4.26 17.08
N MET A 216 7.13 4.13 15.82
CA MET A 216 6.35 3.37 14.84
C MET A 216 6.52 1.88 15.07
N ASP A 217 5.40 1.19 15.23
CA ASP A 217 5.29 -0.26 15.31
C ASP A 217 4.88 -0.86 13.97
N VAL A 218 4.94 -2.17 13.84
CA VAL A 218 4.47 -2.88 12.65
C VAL A 218 3.39 -3.89 13.04
N VAL A 219 2.32 -3.95 12.26
CA VAL A 219 1.30 -5.00 12.34
C VAL A 219 1.43 -5.89 11.12
N GLY A 220 1.47 -7.20 11.32
CA GLY A 220 1.67 -8.20 10.28
C GLY A 220 0.53 -9.20 10.20
N ALA A 221 0.29 -9.73 8.99
CA ALA A 221 -0.62 -10.82 8.71
C ALA A 221 0.11 -11.98 8.05
N ALA A 222 0.15 -13.16 8.70
CA ALA A 222 0.74 -14.40 8.22
C ALA A 222 -0.33 -15.43 7.87
N GLY A 223 -0.54 -15.68 6.59
CA GLY A 223 -1.64 -16.55 6.15
C GLY A 223 -1.31 -18.04 6.15
N VAL A 224 -0.08 -18.45 6.47
CA VAL A 224 0.32 -19.84 6.66
C VAL A 224 0.41 -20.18 8.14
N ASP A 225 0.90 -19.27 8.95
CA ASP A 225 0.85 -19.37 10.42
C ASP A 225 -0.55 -19.12 10.98
N ASP A 226 -1.45 -18.56 10.17
CA ASP A 226 -2.80 -18.15 10.56
C ASP A 226 -2.79 -17.08 11.67
N ASP A 227 -1.73 -16.23 11.69
CA ASP A 227 -1.47 -15.24 12.74
C ASP A 227 -1.69 -13.81 12.27
N ILE A 228 -2.22 -12.99 13.19
CA ILE A 228 -2.07 -11.54 13.18
C ILE A 228 -1.21 -11.17 14.38
N ALA A 229 -0.11 -10.48 14.14
CA ALA A 229 0.81 -10.06 15.19
C ALA A 229 1.14 -8.56 15.12
N TRP A 230 1.45 -8.00 16.26
CA TRP A 230 2.03 -6.69 16.43
C TRP A 230 3.49 -6.83 16.85
N PHE A 231 4.37 -6.14 16.17
CA PHE A 231 5.79 -6.06 16.44
C PHE A 231 6.07 -4.70 17.09
N GLU A 232 6.08 -4.70 18.44
CA GLU A 232 6.30 -3.51 19.25
C GLU A 232 7.74 -3.04 19.12
N ASN A 233 7.93 -1.81 18.63
CA ASN A 233 9.21 -1.10 18.60
C ASN A 233 9.48 -0.46 19.95
N ASN A 234 10.68 -0.57 20.45
CA ASN A 234 11.07 -0.01 21.76
C ASN A 234 11.77 1.35 21.66
N GLY A 235 11.63 2.06 20.53
CA GLY A 235 12.29 3.33 20.25
C GLY A 235 13.80 3.23 19.97
N SER A 236 14.30 2.02 19.80
CA SER A 236 15.67 1.74 19.39
C SER A 236 15.73 0.73 18.25
N GLN A 237 14.66 0.66 17.48
CA GLN A 237 14.47 -0.24 16.34
C GLN A 237 14.72 -1.72 16.72
N SER A 238 14.28 -2.10 17.94
CA SER A 238 14.29 -3.49 18.40
C SER A 238 12.86 -3.91 18.65
N PHE A 239 12.39 -4.85 17.87
CA PHE A 239 11.02 -5.28 17.83
C PHE A 239 10.75 -6.46 18.76
N THR A 240 9.54 -6.50 19.32
CA THR A 240 9.05 -7.60 20.15
C THR A 240 7.70 -8.05 19.62
N GLU A 241 7.62 -9.28 19.13
CA GLU A 241 6.39 -9.88 18.66
C GLU A 241 5.36 -10.03 19.78
N ARG A 242 4.12 -9.66 19.45
CA ARG A 242 2.92 -9.82 20.28
C ARG A 242 1.79 -10.36 19.42
N THR A 243 1.48 -11.65 19.54
CA THR A 243 0.36 -12.24 18.81
C THR A 243 -0.95 -11.57 19.23
N ILE A 244 -1.70 -11.05 18.26
CA ILE A 244 -3.05 -10.49 18.44
C ILE A 244 -4.08 -11.62 18.29
N GLU A 245 -3.99 -12.40 17.21
CA GLU A 245 -4.83 -13.59 16.97
C GLU A 245 -3.96 -14.67 16.32
N GLY A 246 -4.00 -15.88 16.84
CA GLY A 246 -3.18 -17.03 16.43
C GLY A 246 -3.98 -18.20 15.83
N ASP A 247 -5.15 -17.95 15.25
CA ASP A 247 -6.03 -18.98 14.66
C ASP A 247 -6.94 -18.34 13.57
N PHE A 248 -6.40 -17.36 12.82
CA PHE A 248 -7.10 -16.61 11.78
C PHE A 248 -6.77 -17.17 10.39
N ASP A 249 -7.44 -18.27 10.02
CA ASP A 249 -7.18 -19.05 8.81
C ASP A 249 -7.00 -18.18 7.54
N GLY A 250 -5.77 -18.17 7.00
CA GLY A 250 -5.44 -17.62 5.69
C GLY A 250 -5.57 -16.11 5.57
N VAL A 251 -5.31 -15.36 6.64
CA VAL A 251 -5.26 -13.89 6.65
C VAL A 251 -4.27 -13.38 5.60
N ARG A 252 -4.61 -12.28 4.92
CA ARG A 252 -3.78 -11.73 3.83
C ARG A 252 -3.56 -10.24 3.91
N SER A 253 -4.32 -9.55 4.71
CA SER A 253 -4.27 -8.11 4.85
C SER A 253 -4.53 -7.75 6.30
N VAL A 254 -3.91 -6.70 6.75
CA VAL A 254 -4.09 -6.12 8.07
C VAL A 254 -4.09 -4.61 7.95
N TYR A 255 -4.86 -3.95 8.80
CA TYR A 255 -4.92 -2.50 8.88
C TYR A 255 -5.15 -2.09 10.35
N ALA A 256 -4.41 -1.10 10.81
CA ALA A 256 -4.54 -0.56 12.15
C ALA A 256 -5.16 0.85 12.14
N VAL A 257 -6.19 1.06 12.94
CA VAL A 257 -6.93 2.32 13.00
C VAL A 257 -7.75 2.40 14.30
N ASP A 258 -7.91 3.58 14.86
CA ASP A 258 -8.88 3.82 15.95
C ASP A 258 -10.32 3.77 15.37
N MET A 259 -10.95 2.58 15.44
CA MET A 259 -12.27 2.33 14.85
C MET A 259 -13.42 2.88 15.67
N ASP A 260 -13.27 2.94 16.99
CA ASP A 260 -14.36 3.36 17.88
C ASP A 260 -14.18 4.78 18.45
N GLY A 261 -13.04 5.42 18.15
CA GLY A 261 -12.75 6.81 18.50
C GLY A 261 -12.36 6.99 19.97
N ASP A 262 -11.83 5.94 20.61
CA ASP A 262 -11.42 5.99 22.02
C ASP A 262 -9.96 6.40 22.23
N GLY A 263 -9.19 6.45 21.14
CA GLY A 263 -7.80 6.89 21.10
C GLY A 263 -6.78 5.74 21.12
N ASP A 264 -7.23 4.49 21.25
CA ASP A 264 -6.40 3.30 21.14
C ASP A 264 -6.50 2.74 19.69
N MET A 265 -5.43 2.14 19.17
CA MET A 265 -5.46 1.53 17.84
C MET A 265 -6.10 0.16 17.86
N ASP A 266 -7.08 -0.04 16.95
CA ASP A 266 -7.70 -1.33 16.68
C ASP A 266 -7.05 -1.98 15.45
N VAL A 267 -7.18 -3.31 15.32
CA VAL A 267 -6.67 -4.06 14.18
C VAL A 267 -7.79 -4.76 13.44
N VAL A 268 -7.81 -4.60 12.12
CA VAL A 268 -8.72 -5.26 11.18
C VAL A 268 -7.92 -6.17 10.27
N GLY A 269 -8.40 -7.42 10.08
CA GLY A 269 -7.77 -8.42 9.22
C GLY A 269 -8.77 -9.16 8.35
#